data_aa0f1a5a9248b0b101e6e5b510bb5baa
#
_entry.id   aa0f1a5a9248b0b101e6e5b510bb5baa
#
_cell.length_a   1.000
_cell.length_b   1.000
_cell.length_c   1.000
_cell.angle_alpha   90.00
_cell.angle_beta   90.00
_cell.angle_gamma   90.00
#
_symmetry.space_group_name_H-M   'P 1'
#
loop_
_entity.id
_entity.type
_entity.pdbx_description
1 polymer ?
#
loop_
_entity_poly.entity_id
_entity_poly.type
_entity_poly.pdbx_seq_one_letter_code
_entity_poly.pdbx_strand_id
1 'polypeptide(L)'
;MRKTSVALAASGFAAAALLVASPAQAGVQAGNVLTYGSLAGSAVTTGDTLTASLLSGSTATIRTTAGGTTGITCATSAFTATAGSNPTAPGTATESVTAHTFSSCTTNILGATGVNSFTVDTLPLAATVTSAGVLTVTGPIQTTVKLNTALGATTCVYTGTGLTGATSNTGNKITFTNQLFTKKTGPASCPTNGYFSATYGPVKDTSKTGSPSVFVN
;
A
#
# COMPACT_ATOMS: atom_id res chain seq x y z
N MET A 1 -24.65 -97.92 16.90
CA MET A 1 -24.66 -96.53 17.43
C MET A 1 -23.44 -95.80 16.86
N ARG A 2 -23.66 -94.97 15.83
CA ARG A 2 -22.57 -94.22 15.11
C ARG A 2 -22.49 -92.84 15.70
N LYS A 3 -21.35 -92.42 16.17
CA LYS A 3 -21.05 -91.06 16.60
C LYS A 3 -20.47 -90.30 15.46
N THR A 4 -21.16 -89.28 14.99
CA THR A 4 -20.69 -88.38 13.97
C THR A 4 -20.06 -87.16 14.62
N SER A 5 -18.73 -86.90 14.37
CA SER A 5 -18.02 -85.73 14.81
C SER A 5 -18.14 -84.64 13.77
N VAL A 6 -18.64 -83.47 14.17
CA VAL A 6 -18.70 -82.25 13.33
C VAL A 6 -17.44 -81.42 13.57
N ALA A 7 -16.64 -81.21 12.55
CA ALA A 7 -15.49 -80.29 12.58
C ALA A 7 -15.94 -78.87 12.25
N LEU A 8 -15.70 -77.93 13.19
CA LEU A 8 -15.87 -76.50 12.91
C LEU A 8 -14.63 -75.98 12.21
N ALA A 9 -14.79 -75.48 10.99
CA ALA A 9 -13.77 -74.72 10.31
C ALA A 9 -13.87 -73.23 10.75
N ALA A 10 -12.84 -72.74 11.41
CA ALA A 10 -12.69 -71.31 11.76
C ALA A 10 -12.08 -70.55 10.58
N SER A 11 -12.92 -69.72 9.90
CA SER A 11 -12.46 -68.80 8.85
C SER A 11 -11.89 -67.54 9.48
N GLY A 12 -10.57 -67.41 9.44
CA GLY A 12 -9.88 -66.17 9.85
C GLY A 12 -10.05 -65.07 8.81
N PHE A 13 -10.77 -63.99 9.14
CA PHE A 13 -10.76 -62.76 8.37
C PHE A 13 -9.48 -61.96 8.67
N ALA A 14 -8.55 -61.89 7.73
CA ALA A 14 -7.45 -60.97 7.78
C ALA A 14 -7.94 -59.57 7.39
N ALA A 15 -8.07 -58.68 8.39
CA ALA A 15 -8.34 -57.24 8.12
C ALA A 15 -7.07 -56.58 7.62
N ALA A 16 -7.02 -56.30 6.30
CA ALA A 16 -5.99 -55.46 5.73
C ALA A 16 -6.27 -54.00 6.10
N ALA A 17 -5.51 -53.45 7.04
CA ALA A 17 -5.52 -52.01 7.36
C ALA A 17 -4.89 -51.23 6.20
N LEU A 18 -5.71 -50.59 5.36
CA LEU A 18 -5.29 -49.61 4.41
C LEU A 18 -4.82 -48.35 5.16
N LEU A 19 -3.52 -48.18 5.30
CA LEU A 19 -2.90 -46.92 5.74
C LEU A 19 -3.12 -45.92 4.61
N VAL A 20 -4.17 -45.10 4.70
CA VAL A 20 -4.34 -43.93 3.89
C VAL A 20 -3.26 -42.92 4.32
N ALA A 21 -2.14 -42.87 3.58
CA ALA A 21 -1.17 -41.80 3.72
C ALA A 21 -1.88 -40.47 3.34
N SER A 22 -2.21 -39.66 4.35
CA SER A 22 -2.66 -38.29 4.11
C SER A 22 -1.56 -37.59 3.32
N PRO A 23 -1.87 -36.94 2.18
CA PRO A 23 -0.89 -36.11 1.50
C PRO A 23 -0.40 -35.06 2.53
N ALA A 24 0.91 -35.04 2.79
CA ALA A 24 1.53 -33.95 3.53
C ALA A 24 1.14 -32.68 2.79
N GLN A 25 0.25 -31.88 3.37
CA GLN A 25 0.05 -30.52 2.89
C GLN A 25 1.42 -29.84 3.06
N ALA A 26 2.10 -29.60 1.93
CA ALA A 26 3.23 -28.72 1.91
C ALA A 26 2.71 -27.39 2.49
N GLY A 27 3.00 -27.12 3.75
CA GLY A 27 2.65 -25.87 4.39
C GLY A 27 3.19 -24.79 3.49
N VAL A 28 2.32 -23.94 2.96
CA VAL A 28 2.76 -22.73 2.28
C VAL A 28 3.64 -22.02 3.28
N GLN A 29 4.95 -21.97 3.00
CA GLN A 29 5.89 -21.31 3.90
C GLN A 29 5.45 -19.85 3.91
N ALA A 30 4.90 -19.42 5.05
CA ALA A 30 4.43 -18.05 5.21
C ALA A 30 5.65 -17.14 5.05
N GLY A 31 5.74 -16.43 3.93
CA GLY A 31 6.76 -15.41 3.70
C GLY A 31 6.60 -14.26 4.69
N ASN A 32 7.54 -13.32 4.70
CA ASN A 32 7.36 -12.06 5.42
C ASN A 32 6.23 -11.24 4.79
N VAL A 33 5.66 -10.30 5.54
CA VAL A 33 4.59 -9.39 5.04
C VAL A 33 5.01 -8.73 3.74
N LEU A 34 6.25 -8.23 3.66
CA LEU A 34 6.83 -7.64 2.45
C LEU A 34 7.90 -8.58 1.89
N THR A 35 7.74 -8.94 0.63
CA THR A 35 8.75 -9.71 -0.13
C THR A 35 9.07 -9.00 -1.43
N TYR A 36 10.23 -9.30 -2.02
CA TYR A 36 10.61 -8.76 -3.33
C TYR A 36 10.85 -9.87 -4.35
N GLY A 37 10.71 -9.51 -5.64
CA GLY A 37 10.90 -10.40 -6.77
C GLY A 37 9.69 -11.26 -7.10
N SER A 38 9.00 -11.80 -6.09
CA SER A 38 7.77 -12.57 -6.24
C SER A 38 6.95 -12.58 -4.94
N LEU A 39 5.69 -12.98 -5.04
CA LEU A 39 4.87 -13.33 -3.87
C LEU A 39 5.55 -14.47 -3.11
N ALA A 40 5.61 -14.39 -1.80
CA ALA A 40 6.36 -15.28 -0.93
C ALA A 40 7.86 -15.44 -1.32
N GLY A 41 8.42 -14.44 -2.00
CA GLY A 41 9.83 -14.40 -2.40
C GLY A 41 10.77 -14.04 -1.25
N SER A 42 11.90 -13.41 -1.57
CA SER A 42 12.87 -12.97 -0.55
C SER A 42 12.30 -11.83 0.29
N ALA A 43 12.54 -11.87 1.61
CA ALA A 43 12.04 -10.84 2.52
C ALA A 43 12.70 -9.47 2.25
N VAL A 44 11.89 -8.40 2.25
CA VAL A 44 12.40 -7.04 2.37
C VAL A 44 13.07 -6.90 3.73
N THR A 45 14.27 -6.35 3.77
CA THR A 45 15.10 -6.24 4.97
C THR A 45 14.92 -4.86 5.62
N THR A 46 14.99 -4.81 6.94
CA THR A 46 15.04 -3.52 7.66
C THR A 46 16.17 -2.64 7.12
N GLY A 47 15.84 -1.39 6.80
CA GLY A 47 16.75 -0.43 6.19
C GLY A 47 16.69 -0.40 4.65
N ASP A 48 16.03 -1.34 4.00
CA ASP A 48 15.85 -1.29 2.54
C ASP A 48 15.04 -0.06 2.13
N THR A 49 15.39 0.50 0.98
CA THR A 49 14.72 1.67 0.41
C THR A 49 13.67 1.23 -0.60
N LEU A 50 12.42 1.58 -0.30
CA LEU A 50 11.26 1.31 -1.14
C LEU A 50 10.84 2.59 -1.86
N THR A 51 10.58 2.48 -3.17
CA THR A 51 10.15 3.64 -3.98
C THR A 51 9.00 3.26 -4.89
N ALA A 52 8.12 4.22 -5.16
CA ALA A 52 7.21 4.14 -6.29
C ALA A 52 6.89 5.53 -6.85
N SER A 53 6.77 5.61 -8.17
CA SER A 53 6.19 6.74 -8.88
C SER A 53 4.72 6.48 -9.15
N LEU A 54 3.99 7.49 -9.64
CA LEU A 54 2.64 7.28 -10.16
C LEU A 54 2.62 6.13 -11.17
N LEU A 55 1.60 5.28 -11.04
CA LEU A 55 1.37 4.22 -12.02
C LEU A 55 1.20 4.84 -13.41
N SER A 56 1.78 4.22 -14.42
CA SER A 56 1.70 4.71 -15.81
C SER A 56 0.25 5.03 -16.20
N GLY A 57 0.03 6.22 -16.75
CA GLY A 57 -1.29 6.75 -17.14
C GLY A 57 -2.15 7.27 -15.97
N SER A 58 -1.66 7.23 -14.72
CA SER A 58 -2.36 7.83 -13.57
C SER A 58 -1.82 9.23 -13.23
N THR A 59 -2.59 9.96 -12.42
CA THR A 59 -2.21 11.28 -11.89
C THR A 59 -2.49 11.32 -10.40
N ALA A 60 -1.76 12.16 -9.67
CA ALA A 60 -2.13 12.52 -8.30
C ALA A 60 -3.10 13.70 -8.35
N THR A 61 -4.21 13.59 -7.65
CA THR A 61 -5.24 14.63 -7.63
C THR A 61 -5.57 15.05 -6.21
N ILE A 62 -5.83 16.35 -6.03
CA ILE A 62 -6.36 16.91 -4.79
C ILE A 62 -7.62 17.69 -5.18
N ARG A 63 -8.79 17.13 -4.89
CA ARG A 63 -10.10 17.70 -5.27
C ARG A 63 -10.72 18.47 -4.12
N THR A 64 -11.46 19.51 -4.43
CA THR A 64 -12.16 20.34 -3.41
C THR A 64 -13.33 19.61 -2.78
N THR A 65 -13.86 18.58 -3.45
CA THR A 65 -14.91 17.68 -2.96
C THR A 65 -14.56 16.25 -3.29
N ALA A 66 -15.01 15.28 -2.49
CA ALA A 66 -14.80 13.86 -2.74
C ALA A 66 -15.41 13.45 -4.08
N GLY A 67 -14.63 12.82 -4.95
CA GLY A 67 -15.06 12.44 -6.30
C GLY A 67 -15.30 13.61 -7.26
N GLY A 68 -15.04 14.86 -6.86
CA GLY A 68 -15.21 16.04 -7.70
C GLY A 68 -14.14 16.18 -8.79
N THR A 69 -14.32 17.19 -9.65
CA THR A 69 -13.40 17.48 -10.75
C THR A 69 -12.57 18.75 -10.54
N THR A 70 -13.03 19.66 -9.63
CA THR A 70 -12.31 20.89 -9.31
C THR A 70 -11.18 20.63 -8.32
N GLY A 71 -9.99 21.17 -8.59
CA GLY A 71 -8.84 20.99 -7.70
C GLY A 71 -7.51 21.07 -8.43
N ILE A 72 -6.55 20.33 -7.94
CA ILE A 72 -5.18 20.22 -8.46
C ILE A 72 -5.01 18.83 -9.08
N THR A 73 -4.26 18.78 -10.17
CA THR A 73 -3.81 17.54 -10.82
C THR A 73 -2.31 17.63 -11.03
N CYS A 74 -1.54 16.67 -10.49
CA CYS A 74 -0.11 16.56 -10.70
C CYS A 74 0.19 15.36 -11.60
N ALA A 75 0.89 15.60 -12.71
CA ALA A 75 1.28 14.54 -13.66
C ALA A 75 2.44 13.68 -13.11
N THR A 76 3.20 14.21 -12.17
CA THR A 76 4.32 13.48 -11.56
C THR A 76 4.20 13.53 -10.03
N SER A 77 4.35 12.37 -9.41
CA SER A 77 4.50 12.22 -7.96
C SER A 77 5.25 10.92 -7.70
N ALA A 78 6.05 10.92 -6.64
CA ALA A 78 6.78 9.74 -6.19
C ALA A 78 6.94 9.76 -4.68
N PHE A 79 7.02 8.58 -4.07
CA PHE A 79 7.40 8.46 -2.68
C PHE A 79 8.66 7.59 -2.51
N THR A 80 9.36 7.82 -1.40
CA THR A 80 10.45 6.99 -0.90
C THR A 80 10.16 6.65 0.55
N ALA A 81 10.32 5.38 0.90
CA ALA A 81 10.20 4.91 2.27
C ALA A 81 11.37 4.01 2.63
N THR A 82 11.71 3.96 3.91
CA THR A 82 12.68 3.01 4.47
C THR A 82 11.90 1.91 5.19
N ALA A 83 12.18 0.66 4.86
CA ALA A 83 11.59 -0.50 5.53
C ALA A 83 12.05 -0.58 6.99
N GLY A 84 11.10 -0.76 7.89
CA GLY A 84 11.31 -1.03 9.31
C GLY A 84 11.20 -2.52 9.61
N SER A 85 10.39 -2.90 10.60
CA SER A 85 10.13 -4.31 10.91
C SER A 85 9.29 -4.96 9.82
N ASN A 86 9.65 -6.18 9.46
CA ASN A 86 8.95 -6.97 8.44
C ASN A 86 8.75 -8.40 8.95
N PRO A 87 7.72 -8.65 9.80
CA PRO A 87 7.47 -9.95 10.41
C PRO A 87 6.98 -10.98 9.38
N THR A 88 6.91 -12.23 9.80
CA THR A 88 6.25 -13.29 9.03
C THR A 88 4.74 -12.99 8.88
N ALA A 89 4.19 -13.26 7.71
CA ALA A 89 2.76 -13.18 7.46
C ALA A 89 2.00 -14.37 8.13
N PRO A 90 0.79 -14.12 8.65
CA PRO A 90 0.10 -12.85 8.71
C PRO A 90 0.70 -11.90 9.76
N GLY A 91 0.84 -10.63 9.41
CA GLY A 91 1.46 -9.64 10.28
C GLY A 91 1.31 -8.21 9.79
N THR A 92 2.08 -7.30 10.39
CA THR A 92 2.13 -5.89 10.01
C THR A 92 3.58 -5.45 9.89
N ALA A 93 4.00 -5.08 8.69
CA ALA A 93 5.29 -4.45 8.44
C ALA A 93 5.22 -2.95 8.76
N THR A 94 6.36 -2.38 9.17
CA THR A 94 6.49 -0.93 9.42
C THR A 94 7.42 -0.29 8.41
N GLU A 95 7.17 0.97 8.10
CA GLU A 95 7.97 1.78 7.17
C GLU A 95 8.08 3.21 7.69
N SER A 96 9.07 3.93 7.20
CA SER A 96 9.22 5.38 7.38
C SER A 96 9.22 6.04 6.02
N VAL A 97 8.16 6.80 5.68
CA VAL A 97 8.11 7.59 4.44
C VAL A 97 9.02 8.80 4.59
N THR A 98 10.12 8.81 3.87
CA THR A 98 11.18 9.83 3.96
C THR A 98 11.06 10.92 2.91
N ALA A 99 10.39 10.64 1.80
CA ALA A 99 10.09 11.63 0.76
C ALA A 99 8.74 11.36 0.11
N HIS A 100 8.03 12.44 -0.25
CA HIS A 100 6.83 12.40 -1.07
C HIS A 100 6.79 13.69 -1.90
N THR A 101 6.95 13.57 -3.20
CA THR A 101 7.14 14.69 -4.12
C THR A 101 5.97 14.81 -5.10
N PHE A 102 5.72 16.04 -5.54
CA PHE A 102 4.71 16.37 -6.55
C PHE A 102 5.29 17.39 -7.51
N SER A 103 5.09 17.19 -8.82
CA SER A 103 5.50 18.14 -9.83
C SER A 103 4.58 18.10 -11.06
N SER A 104 4.79 19.03 -12.00
CA SER A 104 3.93 19.21 -13.16
C SER A 104 2.46 19.31 -12.77
N CYS A 105 2.18 20.14 -11.76
CA CYS A 105 0.84 20.30 -11.21
C CYS A 105 0.11 21.44 -11.95
N THR A 106 -1.14 21.20 -12.29
CA THR A 106 -2.10 22.15 -12.84
C THR A 106 -3.30 22.29 -11.91
N THR A 107 -4.09 23.35 -12.08
CA THR A 107 -5.29 23.59 -11.29
C THR A 107 -6.41 24.18 -12.14
N ASN A 108 -7.65 23.87 -11.78
CA ASN A 108 -8.86 24.51 -12.28
C ASN A 108 -9.68 25.16 -11.15
N ILE A 109 -9.03 25.45 -10.01
CA ILE A 109 -9.65 26.20 -8.91
C ILE A 109 -9.90 27.63 -9.38
N LEU A 110 -11.11 28.12 -9.18
CA LEU A 110 -11.50 29.48 -9.59
C LEU A 110 -10.59 30.54 -8.93
N GLY A 111 -10.04 31.44 -9.75
CA GLY A 111 -9.12 32.49 -9.30
C GLY A 111 -7.64 32.04 -9.21
N ALA A 112 -7.33 30.77 -9.33
CA ALA A 112 -5.97 30.29 -9.48
C ALA A 112 -5.58 30.18 -10.95
N THR A 113 -4.37 30.63 -11.30
CA THR A 113 -3.80 30.57 -12.66
C THR A 113 -2.77 29.44 -12.82
N GLY A 114 -2.36 28.81 -11.73
CA GLY A 114 -1.42 27.70 -11.71
C GLY A 114 -1.04 27.24 -10.31
N VAL A 115 -0.26 26.16 -10.24
CA VAL A 115 0.36 25.67 -9.00
C VAL A 115 1.85 26.02 -9.03
N ASN A 116 2.31 26.78 -8.04
CA ASN A 116 3.71 27.14 -7.91
C ASN A 116 4.51 26.01 -7.24
N SER A 117 4.00 25.47 -6.11
CA SER A 117 4.60 24.34 -5.39
C SER A 117 3.56 23.55 -4.62
N PHE A 118 3.87 22.27 -4.40
CA PHE A 118 3.17 21.36 -3.51
C PHE A 118 4.22 20.63 -2.69
N THR A 119 4.18 20.78 -1.35
CA THR A 119 5.13 20.15 -0.43
C THR A 119 4.41 19.38 0.67
N VAL A 120 5.02 18.29 1.12
CA VAL A 120 4.64 17.56 2.35
C VAL A 120 5.63 18.01 3.43
N ASP A 121 5.12 18.66 4.48
CA ASP A 121 5.95 19.39 5.45
C ASP A 121 6.38 18.53 6.64
N THR A 122 5.67 17.42 6.92
CA THR A 122 5.83 16.62 8.15
C THR A 122 6.62 15.32 7.95
N LEU A 123 7.44 15.23 6.91
CA LEU A 123 8.32 14.09 6.71
C LEU A 123 9.45 14.06 7.77
N PRO A 124 9.89 12.86 8.19
CA PRO A 124 9.40 11.53 7.80
C PRO A 124 8.08 11.16 8.50
N LEU A 125 7.28 10.31 7.84
CA LEU A 125 5.99 9.82 8.36
C LEU A 125 6.07 8.31 8.62
N ALA A 126 5.58 7.87 9.78
CA ALA A 126 5.44 6.45 10.06
C ALA A 126 4.33 5.82 9.19
N ALA A 127 4.61 4.64 8.65
CA ALA A 127 3.63 3.88 7.88
C ALA A 127 3.65 2.40 8.30
N THR A 128 2.54 1.73 8.04
CA THR A 128 2.37 0.28 8.27
C THR A 128 1.67 -0.36 7.08
N VAL A 129 2.07 -1.60 6.76
CA VAL A 129 1.42 -2.43 5.75
C VAL A 129 1.02 -3.74 6.39
N THR A 130 -0.25 -4.09 6.33
CA THR A 130 -0.75 -5.37 6.84
C THR A 130 -0.75 -6.45 5.75
N SER A 131 -0.70 -7.72 6.15
CA SER A 131 -0.91 -8.86 5.24
C SER A 131 -2.25 -8.84 4.50
N ALA A 132 -3.25 -8.11 5.02
CA ALA A 132 -4.52 -7.88 4.34
C ALA A 132 -4.43 -6.83 3.21
N GLY A 133 -3.23 -6.26 2.97
CA GLY A 133 -3.02 -5.27 1.93
C GLY A 133 -3.46 -3.85 2.28
N VAL A 134 -3.63 -3.54 3.56
CA VAL A 134 -3.94 -2.17 4.01
C VAL A 134 -2.63 -1.46 4.35
N LEU A 135 -2.36 -0.36 3.65
CA LEU A 135 -1.33 0.61 4.00
C LEU A 135 -1.95 1.73 4.84
N THR A 136 -1.33 2.08 5.95
CA THR A 136 -1.70 3.25 6.76
C THR A 136 -0.48 4.14 6.96
N VAL A 137 -0.58 5.41 6.57
CA VAL A 137 0.41 6.45 6.90
C VAL A 137 -0.13 7.25 8.07
N THR A 138 0.62 7.27 9.17
CA THR A 138 0.20 7.91 10.43
C THR A 138 0.37 9.44 10.33
N GLY A 139 -0.68 10.17 10.70
CA GLY A 139 -0.65 11.63 10.77
C GLY A 139 -0.24 12.17 12.15
N PRO A 140 -0.26 13.49 12.32
CA PRO A 140 -0.81 14.48 11.37
C PRO A 140 0.11 14.71 10.17
N ILE A 141 -0.47 14.75 8.97
CA ILE A 141 0.23 15.05 7.74
C ILE A 141 -0.07 16.50 7.36
N GLN A 142 0.93 17.34 7.32
CA GLN A 142 0.78 18.72 6.85
C GLN A 142 1.32 18.86 5.44
N THR A 143 0.58 19.60 4.61
CA THR A 143 0.98 19.95 3.25
C THR A 143 0.83 21.44 3.01
N THR A 144 1.76 22.01 2.26
CA THR A 144 1.73 23.41 1.82
C THR A 144 1.59 23.47 0.31
N VAL A 145 0.54 24.13 -0.16
CA VAL A 145 0.30 24.38 -1.58
C VAL A 145 0.42 25.87 -1.83
N LYS A 146 1.26 26.27 -2.81
CA LYS A 146 1.33 27.64 -3.30
C LYS A 146 0.66 27.72 -4.66
N LEU A 147 -0.40 28.52 -4.75
CA LEU A 147 -1.15 28.76 -5.97
C LEU A 147 -0.77 30.12 -6.54
N ASN A 148 -0.58 30.20 -7.84
CA ASN A 148 -0.48 31.47 -8.57
C ASN A 148 -1.89 32.03 -8.77
N THR A 149 -2.09 33.32 -8.55
CA THR A 149 -3.32 34.06 -8.83
C THR A 149 -3.01 35.34 -9.57
N ALA A 150 -4.02 36.03 -10.09
CA ALA A 150 -3.83 37.34 -10.73
C ALA A 150 -3.27 38.40 -9.74
N LEU A 151 -3.43 38.21 -8.44
CA LEU A 151 -2.94 39.12 -7.39
C LEU A 151 -1.61 38.66 -6.76
N GLY A 152 -0.96 37.64 -7.33
CA GLY A 152 0.29 37.06 -6.83
C GLY A 152 0.11 35.65 -6.26
N ALA A 153 1.13 35.16 -5.52
CA ALA A 153 1.11 33.82 -4.98
C ALA A 153 0.28 33.74 -3.70
N THR A 154 -0.54 32.71 -3.59
CA THR A 154 -1.35 32.40 -2.41
C THR A 154 -0.86 31.09 -1.78
N THR A 155 -0.64 31.11 -0.47
CA THR A 155 -0.22 29.93 0.30
C THR A 155 -1.39 29.33 1.06
N CYS A 156 -1.64 28.04 0.82
CA CYS A 156 -2.68 27.25 1.45
C CYS A 156 -2.04 26.09 2.22
N VAL A 157 -2.25 25.99 3.51
CA VAL A 157 -1.74 24.90 4.34
C VAL A 157 -2.88 23.99 4.74
N TYR A 158 -2.69 22.69 4.56
CA TYR A 158 -3.68 21.67 4.87
C TYR A 158 -3.12 20.66 5.87
N THR A 159 -3.99 20.01 6.62
CA THR A 159 -3.63 18.90 7.50
C THR A 159 -4.61 17.74 7.33
N GLY A 160 -4.05 16.53 7.27
CA GLY A 160 -4.77 15.26 7.29
C GLY A 160 -4.44 14.47 8.55
N THR A 161 -5.39 13.68 9.04
CA THR A 161 -5.18 12.81 10.22
C THR A 161 -4.32 11.59 9.91
N GLY A 162 -4.11 11.27 8.62
CA GLY A 162 -3.36 10.15 8.09
C GLY A 162 -3.84 9.81 6.69
N LEU A 163 -3.24 8.80 6.06
CA LEU A 163 -3.70 8.24 4.79
C LEU A 163 -3.95 6.74 4.95
N THR A 164 -4.99 6.25 4.31
CA THR A 164 -5.24 4.81 4.17
C THR A 164 -5.26 4.46 2.70
N GLY A 165 -4.42 3.50 2.31
CA GLY A 165 -4.30 3.00 0.95
C GLY A 165 -4.54 1.49 0.88
N ALA A 166 -4.97 1.03 -0.27
CA ALA A 166 -5.06 -0.39 -0.60
C ALA A 166 -3.88 -0.80 -1.45
N THR A 167 -3.19 -1.89 -1.07
CA THR A 167 -2.13 -2.49 -1.89
C THR A 167 -2.71 -3.57 -2.79
N SER A 168 -2.05 -3.83 -3.91
CA SER A 168 -2.42 -4.92 -4.82
C SER A 168 -1.15 -5.48 -5.46
N ASN A 169 -0.98 -6.80 -5.38
CA ASN A 169 0.11 -7.50 -6.06
C ASN A 169 -0.05 -7.53 -7.59
N THR A 170 -1.26 -7.27 -8.10
CA THR A 170 -1.47 -7.02 -9.53
C THR A 170 -0.94 -5.62 -9.87
N GLY A 171 0.26 -5.58 -10.47
CA GLY A 171 0.98 -4.35 -10.78
C GLY A 171 1.75 -3.76 -9.59
N ASN A 172 1.83 -4.45 -8.46
CA ASN A 172 2.57 -4.05 -7.24
C ASN A 172 2.29 -2.60 -6.87
N LYS A 173 1.01 -2.26 -6.75
CA LYS A 173 0.53 -0.88 -6.64
C LYS A 173 -0.11 -0.58 -5.29
N ILE A 174 -0.12 0.70 -4.96
CA ILE A 174 -0.83 1.28 -3.82
C ILE A 174 -1.82 2.30 -4.35
N THR A 175 -3.08 2.23 -3.93
CA THR A 175 -4.13 3.16 -4.33
C THR A 175 -4.68 3.90 -3.11
N PHE A 176 -4.65 5.22 -3.17
CA PHE A 176 -5.31 6.12 -2.23
C PHE A 176 -6.54 6.72 -2.91
N THR A 177 -7.66 6.77 -2.20
CA THR A 177 -8.92 7.31 -2.74
C THR A 177 -9.54 8.29 -1.75
N ASN A 178 -9.77 9.53 -2.20
CA ASN A 178 -10.48 10.58 -1.46
C ASN A 178 -10.00 10.78 0.00
N GLN A 179 -8.68 10.80 0.22
CA GLN A 179 -8.10 11.03 1.55
C GLN A 179 -8.26 12.51 1.92
N LEU A 180 -8.95 12.78 3.02
CA LEU A 180 -9.32 14.13 3.42
C LEU A 180 -8.16 14.90 4.04
N PHE A 181 -7.94 16.10 3.53
CA PHE A 181 -7.12 17.16 4.11
C PHE A 181 -7.99 18.38 4.34
N THR A 182 -7.93 18.98 5.53
CA THR A 182 -8.67 20.19 5.89
C THR A 182 -7.74 21.39 5.95
N LYS A 183 -8.19 22.53 5.46
CA LYS A 183 -7.41 23.77 5.51
C LYS A 183 -7.08 24.13 6.96
N LYS A 184 -5.79 24.24 7.25
CA LYS A 184 -5.25 24.70 8.54
C LYS A 184 -5.08 26.21 8.54
N THR A 185 -4.45 26.77 7.50
CA THR A 185 -4.23 28.20 7.31
C THR A 185 -4.29 28.57 5.83
N GLY A 186 -4.54 29.83 5.56
CA GLY A 186 -4.60 30.41 4.22
C GLY A 186 -5.82 31.32 4.06
N PRO A 187 -5.83 32.19 3.05
CA PRO A 187 -6.95 33.13 2.80
C PRO A 187 -8.22 32.39 2.37
N ALA A 188 -9.32 33.13 2.24
CA ALA A 188 -10.62 32.61 1.83
C ALA A 188 -10.60 31.97 0.42
N SER A 189 -9.67 32.39 -0.45
CA SER A 189 -9.45 31.80 -1.77
C SER A 189 -8.90 30.37 -1.74
N CYS A 190 -8.34 29.91 -0.60
CA CYS A 190 -7.94 28.51 -0.42
C CYS A 190 -9.18 27.66 -0.15
N PRO A 191 -9.43 26.56 -0.89
CA PRO A 191 -10.52 25.63 -0.60
C PRO A 191 -10.46 25.10 0.83
N THR A 192 -11.63 24.88 1.45
CA THR A 192 -11.72 24.38 2.84
C THR A 192 -11.19 22.97 2.98
N ASN A 193 -11.43 22.12 1.96
CA ASN A 193 -11.02 20.73 1.94
C ASN A 193 -10.20 20.40 0.69
N GLY A 194 -9.32 19.42 0.81
CA GLY A 194 -8.63 18.74 -0.27
C GLY A 194 -8.81 17.23 -0.13
N TYR A 195 -9.27 16.56 -1.16
CA TYR A 195 -9.43 15.10 -1.21
C TYR A 195 -8.33 14.52 -2.12
N PHE A 196 -7.34 13.92 -1.50
CA PHE A 196 -6.21 13.32 -2.21
C PHE A 196 -6.56 11.96 -2.76
N SER A 197 -6.23 11.72 -4.04
CA SER A 197 -6.29 10.41 -4.69
C SER A 197 -5.09 10.23 -5.60
N ALA A 198 -4.47 9.04 -5.54
CA ALA A 198 -3.35 8.67 -6.40
C ALA A 198 -3.19 7.15 -6.44
N THR A 199 -2.61 6.63 -7.52
CA THR A 199 -2.15 5.24 -7.60
C THR A 199 -0.66 5.24 -7.91
N TYR A 200 0.13 4.62 -7.04
CA TYR A 200 1.58 4.47 -7.17
C TYR A 200 1.92 3.03 -7.54
N GLY A 201 2.92 2.84 -8.40
CA GLY A 201 3.38 1.52 -8.76
C GLY A 201 4.22 1.47 -10.04
N PRO A 202 4.98 0.37 -10.21
CA PRO A 202 5.20 -0.67 -9.21
C PRO A 202 6.04 -0.16 -8.03
N VAL A 203 5.73 -0.64 -6.82
CA VAL A 203 6.60 -0.44 -5.66
C VAL A 203 7.84 -1.29 -5.86
N LYS A 204 9.01 -0.70 -5.69
CA LYS A 204 10.31 -1.34 -5.94
C LYS A 204 11.21 -1.23 -4.71
N ASP A 205 11.97 -2.29 -4.47
CA ASP A 205 13.09 -2.27 -3.51
C ASP A 205 14.36 -1.86 -4.26
N THR A 206 14.74 -0.60 -4.11
CA THR A 206 15.92 -0.02 -4.79
C THR A 206 17.24 -0.34 -4.09
N SER A 207 17.22 -0.96 -2.92
CA SER A 207 18.40 -1.48 -2.24
C SER A 207 18.89 -2.80 -2.84
N LYS A 208 18.06 -3.46 -3.65
CA LYS A 208 18.39 -4.74 -4.30
C LYS A 208 18.77 -4.55 -5.76
N THR A 209 19.70 -5.38 -6.24
CA THR A 209 20.12 -5.37 -7.64
C THR A 209 18.92 -5.54 -8.57
N GLY A 210 18.80 -4.67 -9.56
CA GLY A 210 17.70 -4.68 -10.53
C GLY A 210 16.41 -4.07 -10.02
N SER A 211 16.38 -3.53 -8.78
CA SER A 211 15.22 -2.88 -8.18
C SER A 211 13.93 -3.69 -8.36
N PRO A 212 13.88 -4.92 -7.81
CA PRO A 212 12.74 -5.82 -7.98
C PRO A 212 11.46 -5.23 -7.36
N SER A 213 10.31 -5.65 -7.90
CA SER A 213 9.01 -5.27 -7.35
C SER A 213 8.77 -5.89 -5.98
N VAL A 214 8.06 -5.14 -5.12
CA VAL A 214 7.67 -5.55 -3.77
C VAL A 214 6.25 -6.10 -3.79
N PHE A 215 6.03 -7.17 -3.02
CA PHE A 215 4.76 -7.88 -2.86
C PHE A 215 4.33 -7.86 -1.40
N VAL A 216 3.02 -7.91 -1.16
CA VAL A 216 2.41 -8.04 0.17
C VAL A 216 1.83 -9.44 0.32
N ASN A 217 2.16 -10.15 1.41
CA ASN A 217 1.75 -11.53 1.70
C ASN A 217 0.83 -11.62 2.93
#